data_a018e97e25811263d21d84afee795ae2
#
_entry.id   a018e97e25811263d21d84afee795ae2
#
_cell.length_a   1.000
_cell.length_b   1.000
_cell.length_c   1.000
_cell.angle_alpha   90.00
_cell.angle_beta   90.00
_cell.angle_gamma   90.00
#
_symmetry.space_group_name_H-M   'P 1'
#
loop_
_entity.id
_entity.type
_entity.pdbx_description
1 polymer ?
#
loop_
_entity_poly.entity_id
_entity_poly.type
_entity_poly.pdbx_seq_one_letter_code
_entity_poly.pdbx_strand_id
1 'polypeptide(L)'
;MNNNDLIKNLKLGFMGTPSFAAPILERLIADNYYIDYVYTQSGRPAGRGMKIRNSIIYEVAKKNNIEIRVPKKLDDEEFSFLKEREVDIIIVAAYGLILPEKILAIPKFGCLNVHASLLPRWRGAAPIPVSYTHLTLPTTPYV
;
A
#
# COMPACT_ATOMS: atom_id res chain seq x y z
N MET A 1 -21.34 -13.68 -15.31
CA MET A 1 -20.53 -12.81 -14.43
C MET A 1 -19.86 -11.75 -15.31
N ASN A 2 -20.14 -10.48 -15.05
CA ASN A 2 -19.52 -9.43 -15.84
C ASN A 2 -18.12 -9.09 -15.28
N ASN A 3 -17.35 -8.30 -16.03
CA ASN A 3 -15.97 -7.97 -15.61
C ASN A 3 -15.94 -7.23 -14.28
N ASN A 4 -16.96 -6.43 -13.98
CA ASN A 4 -17.01 -5.70 -12.71
C ASN A 4 -17.15 -6.64 -11.50
N ASP A 5 -17.92 -7.71 -11.65
CA ASP A 5 -18.08 -8.69 -10.57
C ASP A 5 -16.79 -9.47 -10.33
N LEU A 6 -16.06 -9.78 -11.39
CA LEU A 6 -14.76 -10.45 -11.26
C LEU A 6 -13.75 -9.58 -10.52
N ILE A 7 -13.71 -8.28 -10.85
CA ILE A 7 -12.76 -7.35 -10.22
C ILE A 7 -13.09 -7.17 -8.74
N LYS A 8 -14.39 -7.08 -8.39
CA LYS A 8 -14.80 -6.89 -6.99
C LYS A 8 -14.55 -8.11 -6.11
N ASN A 9 -14.36 -9.28 -6.70
CA ASN A 9 -14.06 -10.50 -5.96
C ASN A 9 -12.57 -10.66 -5.67
N LEU A 10 -11.73 -9.71 -6.10
CA LEU A 10 -10.30 -9.75 -5.81
C LEU A 10 -10.03 -9.52 -4.33
N LYS A 11 -9.11 -10.29 -3.80
CA LYS A 11 -8.61 -10.12 -2.44
C LYS A 11 -7.33 -9.28 -2.52
N LEU A 12 -7.36 -8.10 -1.90
CA LEU A 12 -6.28 -7.13 -2.01
C LEU A 12 -5.48 -7.01 -0.72
N GLY A 13 -4.18 -6.77 -0.86
CA GLY A 13 -3.34 -6.23 0.18
C GLY A 13 -3.01 -4.78 -0.15
N PHE A 14 -2.70 -3.98 0.85
CA PHE A 14 -2.35 -2.58 0.65
C PHE A 14 -1.10 -2.24 1.45
N MET A 15 -0.18 -1.53 0.82
CA MET A 15 1.05 -1.05 1.47
C MET A 15 1.24 0.43 1.16
N GLY A 16 1.23 1.26 2.19
CA GLY A 16 1.40 2.70 2.02
C GLY A 16 1.62 3.40 3.36
N THR A 17 2.14 4.62 3.33
CA THR A 17 2.47 5.35 4.56
C THR A 17 2.02 6.81 4.54
N PRO A 18 2.39 7.65 3.55
CA PRO A 18 2.09 9.07 3.62
C PRO A 18 0.64 9.38 3.27
N SER A 19 0.25 10.62 3.51
CA SER A 19 -1.10 11.11 3.23
C SER A 19 -1.52 10.91 1.77
N PHE A 20 -0.57 10.91 0.84
CA PHE A 20 -0.83 10.60 -0.56
C PHE A 20 -1.55 9.26 -0.74
N ALA A 21 -1.21 8.27 0.08
CA ALA A 21 -1.77 6.92 -0.04
C ALA A 21 -3.18 6.80 0.55
N ALA A 22 -3.57 7.71 1.45
CA ALA A 22 -4.84 7.61 2.15
C ALA A 22 -6.07 7.68 1.22
N PRO A 23 -6.16 8.63 0.28
CA PRO A 23 -7.31 8.66 -0.63
C PRO A 23 -7.43 7.39 -1.47
N ILE A 24 -6.30 6.77 -1.80
CA ILE A 24 -6.30 5.54 -2.58
C ILE A 24 -6.94 4.40 -1.77
N LEU A 25 -6.48 4.22 -0.52
CA LEU A 25 -7.04 3.21 0.36
C LEU A 25 -8.52 3.47 0.64
N GLU A 26 -8.87 4.72 0.95
CA GLU A 26 -10.26 5.09 1.21
C GLU A 26 -11.16 4.83 0.00
N ARG A 27 -10.67 5.09 -1.21
CA ARG A 27 -11.43 4.83 -2.43
C ARG A 27 -11.66 3.33 -2.64
N LEU A 28 -10.65 2.51 -2.40
CA LEU A 28 -10.79 1.07 -2.50
C LEU A 28 -11.84 0.55 -1.51
N ILE A 29 -11.83 1.06 -0.29
CA ILE A 29 -12.80 0.69 0.73
C ILE A 29 -14.21 1.16 0.33
N ALA A 30 -14.34 2.39 -0.13
CA ALA A 30 -15.63 2.96 -0.55
C ALA A 30 -16.25 2.20 -1.72
N ASP A 31 -15.43 1.68 -2.61
CA ASP A 31 -15.89 0.89 -3.76
C ASP A 31 -16.10 -0.59 -3.40
N ASN A 32 -16.04 -0.93 -2.12
CA ASN A 32 -16.32 -2.27 -1.59
C ASN A 32 -15.32 -3.36 -2.04
N TYR A 33 -14.08 -2.97 -2.30
CA TYR A 33 -13.03 -3.97 -2.48
C TYR A 33 -12.68 -4.60 -1.14
N TYR A 34 -12.37 -5.89 -1.17
CA TYR A 34 -11.94 -6.60 0.03
C TYR A 34 -10.44 -6.36 0.26
N ILE A 35 -10.12 -5.63 1.31
CA ILE A 35 -8.74 -5.36 1.73
C ILE A 35 -8.43 -6.29 2.90
N ASP A 36 -7.57 -7.27 2.67
CA ASP A 36 -7.26 -8.29 3.67
C ASP A 36 -6.32 -7.79 4.75
N TYR A 37 -5.35 -6.96 4.38
CA TYR A 37 -4.40 -6.37 5.32
C TYR A 37 -3.86 -5.06 4.79
N VAL A 38 -3.31 -4.29 5.72
CA VAL A 38 -2.62 -3.04 5.41
C VAL A 38 -1.25 -3.07 6.06
N TYR A 39 -0.23 -2.79 5.27
CA TYR A 39 1.14 -2.54 5.74
C TYR A 39 1.40 -1.04 5.70
N THR A 40 1.94 -0.52 6.79
CA THR A 40 2.35 0.88 6.85
C THR A 40 3.59 0.99 7.73
N GLN A 41 4.33 2.08 7.62
CA GLN A 41 5.48 2.28 8.49
C GLN A 41 5.03 2.65 9.89
N SER A 42 5.84 2.27 10.88
CA SER A 42 5.59 2.67 12.26
C SER A 42 5.61 4.19 12.37
N GLY A 43 4.80 4.69 13.31
CA GLY A 43 4.73 6.11 13.58
C GLY A 43 6.07 6.68 14.02
N ARG A 44 6.25 7.97 13.77
CA ARG A 44 7.45 8.71 14.19
C ARG A 44 7.10 9.63 15.33
N PRO A 45 8.06 9.93 16.25
CA PRO A 45 7.84 10.95 17.27
C PRO A 45 7.52 12.29 16.61
N ALA A 46 6.47 12.95 17.08
CA ALA A 46 6.02 14.22 16.53
C ALA A 46 5.44 15.12 17.61
N GLY A 47 5.64 16.44 17.46
CA GLY A 47 5.08 17.45 18.35
C GLY A 47 5.76 17.54 19.69
N ARG A 48 5.17 18.31 20.60
CA ARG A 48 5.68 18.47 21.96
C ARG A 48 5.50 17.16 22.73
N GLY A 49 6.55 16.76 23.46
CA GLY A 49 6.55 15.50 24.20
C GLY A 49 6.94 14.29 23.38
N MET A 50 7.26 14.46 22.10
CA MET A 50 7.76 13.40 21.23
C MET A 50 6.88 12.14 21.24
N LYS A 51 5.57 12.31 21.27
CA LYS A 51 4.64 11.19 21.20
C LYS A 51 4.67 10.58 19.80
N ILE A 52 4.68 9.25 19.73
CA ILE A 52 4.62 8.52 18.47
C ILE A 52 3.22 8.64 17.91
N ARG A 53 3.12 9.12 16.67
CA ARG A 53 1.86 9.18 15.94
C ARG A 53 1.86 8.12 14.85
N ASN A 54 0.78 7.38 14.77
CA ASN A 54 0.59 6.42 13.70
C ASN A 54 0.39 7.14 12.36
N SER A 55 0.69 6.46 11.26
CA SER A 55 0.45 7.02 9.94
C SER A 55 -1.04 7.23 9.70
N ILE A 56 -1.38 8.09 8.72
CA ILE A 56 -2.77 8.25 8.31
C ILE A 56 -3.35 6.92 7.78
N ILE A 57 -2.51 6.11 7.15
CA ILE A 57 -2.91 4.80 6.65
C ILE A 57 -3.31 3.87 7.81
N TYR A 58 -2.55 3.91 8.89
CA TYR A 58 -2.88 3.17 10.11
C TYR A 58 -4.29 3.55 10.61
N GLU A 59 -4.57 4.85 10.68
CA GLU A 59 -5.84 5.33 11.18
C GLU A 59 -7.02 4.92 10.28
N VAL A 60 -6.84 5.00 8.96
CA VAL A 60 -7.87 4.58 8.01
C VAL A 60 -8.15 3.08 8.15
N ALA A 61 -7.10 2.27 8.24
CA ALA A 61 -7.25 0.83 8.39
C ALA A 61 -7.93 0.45 9.71
N LYS A 62 -7.54 1.11 10.80
CA LYS A 62 -8.12 0.87 12.12
C LYS A 62 -9.62 1.21 12.13
N LYS A 63 -9.98 2.35 11.56
CA LYS A 63 -11.37 2.79 11.46
C LYS A 63 -12.24 1.78 10.71
N ASN A 64 -11.67 1.09 9.73
CA ASN A 64 -12.38 0.14 8.90
C ASN A 64 -12.17 -1.32 9.30
N ASN A 65 -11.58 -1.55 10.47
CA ASN A 65 -11.35 -2.89 11.02
C ASN A 65 -10.52 -3.79 10.11
N ILE A 66 -9.54 -3.22 9.42
CA ILE A 66 -8.62 -3.95 8.57
C ILE A 66 -7.38 -4.31 9.39
N GLU A 67 -6.87 -5.53 9.24
CA GLU A 67 -5.65 -5.95 9.92
C GLU A 67 -4.47 -5.09 9.50
N ILE A 68 -3.69 -4.60 10.48
CA ILE A 68 -2.60 -3.66 10.27
C ILE A 68 -1.28 -4.31 10.69
N ARG A 69 -0.25 -4.15 9.86
CA ARG A 69 1.09 -4.56 10.20
C ARG A 69 2.05 -3.39 10.00
N VAL A 70 2.93 -3.20 11.00
CA VAL A 70 3.88 -2.07 11.01
C VAL A 70 5.31 -2.59 11.27
N PRO A 71 5.81 -3.51 10.43
CA PRO A 71 7.14 -4.08 10.65
C PRO A 71 8.23 -3.04 10.38
N LYS A 72 9.36 -3.18 11.08
CA LYS A 72 10.54 -2.37 10.82
C LYS A 72 11.27 -2.83 9.56
N LYS A 73 11.12 -4.09 9.20
CA LYS A 73 11.70 -4.69 8.01
C LYS A 73 10.82 -5.83 7.52
N LEU A 74 10.93 -6.13 6.25
CA LEU A 74 10.20 -7.23 5.64
C LEU A 74 11.07 -8.49 5.67
N ASP A 75 11.04 -9.16 6.82
CA ASP A 75 11.82 -10.37 7.10
C ASP A 75 11.03 -11.65 6.80
N ASP A 76 11.55 -12.79 7.23
CA ASP A 76 10.92 -14.08 6.98
C ASP A 76 9.55 -14.22 7.66
N GLU A 77 9.37 -13.58 8.82
CA GLU A 77 8.06 -13.58 9.49
C GLU A 77 7.02 -12.89 8.63
N GLU A 78 7.36 -11.73 8.06
CA GLU A 78 6.44 -11.01 7.18
C GLU A 78 6.22 -11.75 5.87
N PHE A 79 7.26 -12.39 5.33
CA PHE A 79 7.11 -13.22 4.14
C PHE A 79 6.10 -14.35 4.38
N SER A 80 6.21 -15.04 5.52
CA SER A 80 5.29 -16.14 5.87
C SER A 80 3.87 -15.64 6.03
N PHE A 81 3.68 -14.50 6.69
CA PHE A 81 2.36 -13.89 6.85
C PHE A 81 1.73 -13.60 5.50
N LEU A 82 2.47 -12.91 4.63
CA LEU A 82 1.97 -12.53 3.31
C LEU A 82 1.61 -13.76 2.46
N LYS A 83 2.46 -14.78 2.51
CA LYS A 83 2.24 -15.99 1.73
C LYS A 83 0.98 -16.73 2.16
N GLU A 84 0.71 -16.79 3.46
CA GLU A 84 -0.46 -17.48 3.99
C GLU A 84 -1.78 -16.79 3.66
N ARG A 85 -1.74 -15.49 3.42
CA ARG A 85 -2.98 -14.71 3.18
C ARG A 85 -3.54 -14.91 1.78
N GLU A 86 -2.73 -15.33 0.84
CA GLU A 86 -3.17 -15.65 -0.53
C GLU A 86 -3.95 -14.53 -1.22
N VAL A 87 -3.43 -13.29 -1.14
CA VAL A 87 -4.07 -12.17 -1.83
C VAL A 87 -3.82 -12.26 -3.34
N ASP A 88 -4.72 -11.66 -4.10
CA ASP A 88 -4.61 -11.62 -5.56
C ASP A 88 -3.66 -10.52 -6.03
N ILE A 89 -3.75 -9.34 -5.42
CA ILE A 89 -2.94 -8.17 -5.80
C ILE A 89 -2.58 -7.41 -4.54
N ILE A 90 -1.34 -6.88 -4.49
CA ILE A 90 -0.95 -5.89 -3.48
C ILE A 90 -0.86 -4.54 -4.16
N ILE A 91 -1.59 -3.57 -3.63
CA ILE A 91 -1.52 -2.17 -4.07
C ILE A 91 -0.47 -1.47 -3.22
N VAL A 92 0.56 -0.92 -3.86
CA VAL A 92 1.64 -0.22 -3.16
C VAL A 92 1.55 1.26 -3.49
N ALA A 93 1.45 2.10 -2.48
CA ALA A 93 1.35 3.55 -2.64
C ALA A 93 2.31 4.22 -1.65
N ALA A 94 3.55 4.41 -2.04
CA ALA A 94 4.60 5.04 -1.24
C ALA A 94 4.75 4.38 0.15
N TYR A 95 5.04 3.09 0.17
CA TYR A 95 5.18 2.35 1.41
C TYR A 95 6.41 2.78 2.21
N GLY A 96 7.52 3.03 1.54
CA GLY A 96 8.74 3.52 2.17
C GLY A 96 9.79 2.46 2.49
N LEU A 97 9.43 1.19 2.43
CA LEU A 97 10.40 0.09 2.52
C LEU A 97 10.53 -0.57 1.16
N ILE A 98 11.75 -1.02 0.86
CA ILE A 98 12.00 -1.74 -0.38
C ILE A 98 11.36 -3.12 -0.28
N LEU A 99 10.60 -3.48 -1.30
CA LEU A 99 9.96 -4.79 -1.37
C LEU A 99 10.91 -5.79 -2.03
N PRO A 100 11.35 -6.83 -1.29
CA PRO A 100 12.19 -7.86 -1.88
C PRO A 100 11.45 -8.59 -3.02
N GLU A 101 12.22 -9.08 -3.97
CA GLU A 101 11.66 -9.80 -5.11
C GLU A 101 10.76 -10.96 -4.70
N LYS A 102 11.16 -11.70 -3.68
CA LYS A 102 10.36 -12.82 -3.17
C LYS A 102 8.98 -12.39 -2.66
N ILE A 103 8.87 -11.17 -2.12
CA ILE A 103 7.59 -10.62 -1.66
C ILE A 103 6.76 -10.15 -2.85
N LEU A 104 7.40 -9.52 -3.85
CA LEU A 104 6.70 -9.08 -5.07
C LEU A 104 6.06 -10.24 -5.83
N ALA A 105 6.60 -11.44 -5.69
CA ALA A 105 6.12 -12.63 -6.36
C ALA A 105 4.97 -13.35 -5.62
N ILE A 106 4.67 -12.94 -4.38
CA ILE A 106 3.64 -13.63 -3.58
C ILE A 106 2.23 -13.48 -4.14
N PRO A 107 1.76 -12.25 -4.48
CA PRO A 107 0.38 -12.11 -4.96
C PRO A 107 0.19 -12.81 -6.29
N LYS A 108 -1.00 -13.39 -6.46
CA LYS A 108 -1.34 -14.13 -7.68
C LYS A 108 -1.10 -13.32 -8.96
N PHE A 109 -1.47 -12.04 -8.93
CA PHE A 109 -1.32 -11.13 -10.06
C PHE A 109 -0.25 -10.06 -9.84
N GLY A 110 0.59 -10.25 -8.81
CA GLY A 110 1.68 -9.32 -8.53
C GLY A 110 1.30 -8.09 -7.72
N CYS A 111 2.17 -7.08 -7.77
CA CYS A 111 2.00 -5.83 -7.04
C CYS A 111 1.80 -4.69 -8.04
N LEU A 112 0.86 -3.81 -7.74
CA LEU A 112 0.64 -2.59 -8.51
C LEU A 112 1.12 -1.40 -7.70
N ASN A 113 2.01 -0.60 -8.27
CA ASN A 113 2.53 0.58 -7.61
C ASN A 113 1.83 1.83 -8.12
N VAL A 114 1.19 2.55 -7.21
CA VAL A 114 0.63 3.87 -7.53
C VAL A 114 1.73 4.89 -7.35
N HIS A 115 2.20 5.45 -8.44
CA HIS A 115 3.31 6.40 -8.43
C HIS A 115 2.79 7.84 -8.42
N ALA A 116 3.46 8.69 -7.64
CA ALA A 116 3.03 10.09 -7.48
C ALA A 116 3.43 11.00 -8.65
N SER A 117 3.82 10.43 -9.78
CA SER A 117 4.23 11.18 -10.95
C SER A 117 3.86 10.42 -12.22
N LEU A 118 3.98 11.11 -13.35
CA LEU A 118 3.81 10.47 -14.66
C LEU A 118 5.10 9.71 -15.00
N LEU A 119 5.03 8.39 -15.03
CA LEU A 119 6.16 7.57 -15.44
C LEU A 119 6.45 7.73 -16.92
N PRO A 120 7.72 7.67 -17.38
CA PRO A 120 8.93 7.39 -16.62
C PRO A 120 9.56 8.59 -15.89
N ARG A 121 8.90 9.74 -15.90
CA ARG A 121 9.40 10.94 -15.20
C ARG A 121 9.27 10.75 -13.69
N TRP A 122 10.24 11.30 -12.96
CA TRP A 122 10.25 11.32 -11.51
C TRP A 122 10.25 9.94 -10.87
N ARG A 123 10.86 8.95 -11.54
CA ARG A 123 11.07 7.62 -10.93
C ARG A 123 11.93 7.75 -9.68
N GLY A 124 11.62 6.95 -8.67
CA GLY A 124 12.41 6.88 -7.46
C GLY A 124 11.57 6.99 -6.19
N ALA A 125 12.27 7.01 -5.06
CA ALA A 125 11.63 6.91 -3.75
C ALA A 125 10.94 8.21 -3.29
N ALA A 126 11.28 9.37 -3.87
CA ALA A 126 10.76 10.65 -3.39
C ALA A 126 10.34 11.61 -4.51
N PRO A 127 9.38 11.23 -5.38
CA PRO A 127 8.93 12.11 -6.44
C PRO A 127 7.92 13.16 -6.00
N ILE A 128 7.29 13.01 -4.86
CA ILE A 128 6.14 13.83 -4.45
C ILE A 128 6.43 15.32 -4.36
N PRO A 129 7.56 15.77 -3.78
CA PRO A 129 7.82 17.21 -3.67
C PRO A 129 7.85 17.95 -5.00
N VAL A 130 8.16 17.25 -6.10
CA VAL A 130 8.29 17.88 -7.42
C VAL A 130 7.21 17.46 -8.38
N SER A 131 6.47 16.40 -8.10
CA SER A 131 5.55 15.79 -9.07
C SER A 131 4.13 15.56 -8.59
N TYR A 132 3.75 16.08 -7.42
CA TYR A 132 2.39 15.82 -6.92
C TYR A 132 1.29 16.35 -7.83
N THR A 133 1.59 17.34 -8.69
CA THR A 133 0.66 17.85 -9.69
C THR A 133 0.52 16.91 -10.90
N HIS A 134 1.37 15.91 -10.98
CA HIS A 134 1.38 14.95 -12.07
C HIS A 134 0.99 13.57 -11.58
N LEU A 135 -0.03 13.47 -10.76
CA LEU A 135 -0.49 12.19 -10.26
C LEU A 135 -0.75 11.24 -11.41
N THR A 136 -0.31 10.00 -11.23
CA THR A 136 -0.44 8.99 -12.27
C THR A 136 -1.12 7.75 -11.73
N LEU A 137 -1.71 7.01 -12.65
CA LEU A 137 -2.23 5.69 -12.36
C LEU A 137 -1.09 4.67 -12.45
N PRO A 138 -1.19 3.56 -11.74
CA PRO A 138 -0.22 2.49 -11.90
C PRO A 138 -0.27 1.95 -13.32
N THR A 139 0.89 1.88 -13.96
CA THR A 139 0.99 1.45 -15.35
C THR A 139 1.60 0.07 -15.46
N THR A 140 2.36 -0.34 -14.46
CA THR A 140 3.05 -1.63 -14.46
C THR A 140 3.08 -2.18 -13.05
N PRO A 141 3.32 -3.48 -12.88
CA PRO A 141 3.71 -4.00 -11.59
C PRO A 141 4.93 -3.23 -11.09
N TYR A 142 5.15 -3.28 -9.82
CA TYR A 142 6.18 -2.51 -9.15
C TYR A 142 7.51 -2.47 -9.93
N VAL A 143 8.07 -1.31 -10.04
CA VAL A 143 9.33 -1.06 -10.72
C VAL A 143 10.37 -0.55 -9.72
#